data_78ca4d882e313d75c343096b8cb0cedf
#
_entry.id   78ca4d882e313d75c343096b8cb0cedf
#
_cell.length_a   1.000
_cell.length_b   1.000
_cell.length_c   1.000
_cell.angle_alpha   90.00
_cell.angle_beta   90.00
_cell.angle_gamma   90.00
#
_symmetry.space_group_name_H-M   'P 1'
#
loop_
_entity.id
_entity.type
_entity.pdbx_description
1 polymer ?
#
loop_
_entity_poly.entity_id
_entity_poly.type
_entity_poly.pdbx_seq_one_letter_code
_entity_poly.pdbx_strand_id
1 'polypeptide(L)'
;SRETVEKVESAARELGYQLPGHKNKKENKKEKMIVVFCPTITSPYYVILLKGIEAVANERGYGVFICNTQRDARLEEKYLRMIRAMAPQGIIYACNPHPDYISQVEEMARSIPLVIISNKEKISTVDAINQDNTEVGRLMARHLLDLGHRDVAFITPPLTRRQWQRSKRVDGFVREFEKAGLSGHVIIRAADESVDRRNPKTDSE
;
A
#
# COMPACT_ATOMS: atom_id res chain seq x y z
N SER A 1 20.64 -51.69 -10.14
CA SER A 1 22.05 -51.70 -9.74
C SER A 1 22.63 -50.27 -9.82
N ARG A 2 23.79 -50.03 -9.17
CA ARG A 2 24.47 -48.73 -9.20
C ARG A 2 24.84 -48.31 -10.60
N GLU A 3 25.24 -49.29 -11.41
CA GLU A 3 25.60 -49.10 -12.84
C GLU A 3 24.40 -48.66 -13.70
N THR A 4 23.18 -49.11 -13.39
CA THR A 4 21.98 -48.68 -14.12
C THR A 4 21.62 -47.24 -13.80
N VAL A 5 21.83 -46.79 -12.57
CA VAL A 5 21.59 -45.40 -12.16
C VAL A 5 22.57 -44.46 -12.87
N GLU A 6 23.84 -44.80 -12.90
CA GLU A 6 24.87 -44.00 -13.58
C GLU A 6 24.61 -43.87 -15.12
N LYS A 7 24.14 -44.93 -15.75
CA LYS A 7 23.77 -44.91 -17.19
C LYS A 7 22.56 -43.98 -17.44
N VAL A 8 21.56 -44.04 -16.59
CA VAL A 8 20.36 -43.17 -16.69
C VAL A 8 20.73 -41.72 -16.46
N GLU A 9 21.55 -41.44 -15.46
CA GLU A 9 21.99 -40.08 -15.15
C GLU A 9 22.89 -39.51 -16.27
N SER A 10 23.75 -40.34 -16.92
CA SER A 10 24.56 -39.91 -18.03
C SER A 10 23.71 -39.57 -19.26
N ALA A 11 22.77 -40.44 -19.61
CA ALA A 11 21.85 -40.20 -20.71
C ALA A 11 20.95 -38.98 -20.48
N ALA A 12 20.49 -38.75 -19.24
CA ALA A 12 19.72 -37.57 -18.90
C ALA A 12 20.53 -36.28 -19.07
N ARG A 13 21.82 -36.27 -18.68
CA ARG A 13 22.72 -35.13 -18.88
C ARG A 13 23.00 -34.84 -20.38
N GLU A 14 23.21 -35.87 -21.17
CA GLU A 14 23.42 -35.73 -22.60
C GLU A 14 22.20 -35.15 -23.33
N LEU A 15 20.99 -35.49 -22.86
CA LEU A 15 19.74 -35.01 -23.42
C LEU A 15 19.28 -33.65 -22.79
N GLY A 16 20.05 -33.05 -21.89
CA GLY A 16 19.70 -31.80 -21.21
C GLY A 16 18.54 -31.94 -20.24
N TYR A 17 18.17 -33.18 -19.83
CA TYR A 17 17.09 -33.43 -18.91
C TYR A 17 17.56 -33.27 -17.44
N GLN A 18 16.88 -32.42 -16.67
CA GLN A 18 17.17 -32.27 -15.25
C GLN A 18 16.35 -33.26 -14.41
N LEU A 19 17.04 -34.26 -13.84
CA LEU A 19 16.42 -35.23 -12.96
C LEU A 19 15.83 -34.58 -11.72
N PRO A 20 14.56 -34.87 -11.35
CA PRO A 20 13.98 -34.42 -10.10
C PRO A 20 14.79 -35.00 -8.92
N GLY A 21 15.44 -34.16 -8.16
CA GLY A 21 16.27 -34.56 -6.99
C GLY A 21 17.74 -34.20 -7.07
N HIS A 22 18.32 -34.02 -8.25
CA HIS A 22 19.64 -33.40 -8.38
C HIS A 22 19.48 -31.88 -8.52
N LYS A 23 19.05 -31.23 -7.43
CA LYS A 23 19.31 -29.81 -7.26
C LYS A 23 20.82 -29.63 -7.26
N ASN A 24 21.37 -29.13 -8.37
CA ASN A 24 22.69 -28.53 -8.33
C ASN A 24 22.72 -27.67 -7.06
N LYS A 25 23.69 -27.90 -6.18
CA LYS A 25 24.06 -27.00 -5.09
C LYS A 25 24.72 -25.72 -5.62
N LYS A 26 24.21 -25.14 -6.69
CA LYS A 26 24.17 -23.69 -6.78
C LYS A 26 23.17 -23.32 -5.72
N GLU A 27 23.64 -22.79 -4.61
CA GLU A 27 22.83 -22.17 -3.60
C GLU A 27 21.68 -21.47 -4.30
N ASN A 28 20.46 -22.04 -4.19
CA ASN A 28 19.25 -21.30 -4.48
C ASN A 28 19.21 -20.21 -3.40
N LYS A 29 19.98 -19.15 -3.62
CA LYS A 29 19.85 -17.91 -2.89
C LYS A 29 18.41 -17.52 -3.17
N LYS A 30 17.51 -17.90 -2.22
CA LYS A 30 16.09 -17.57 -2.32
C LYS A 30 16.06 -16.10 -2.63
N GLU A 31 15.63 -15.72 -3.83
CA GLU A 31 15.61 -14.32 -4.23
C GLU A 31 14.84 -13.55 -3.16
N LYS A 32 15.48 -12.55 -2.61
CA LYS A 32 14.88 -11.73 -1.56
C LYS A 32 13.76 -10.92 -2.20
N MET A 33 12.57 -11.01 -1.63
CA MET A 33 11.40 -10.35 -2.19
C MET A 33 10.58 -9.69 -1.09
N ILE A 34 10.13 -8.48 -1.37
CA ILE A 34 9.08 -7.80 -0.61
C ILE A 34 7.80 -7.72 -1.45
N VAL A 35 6.67 -7.73 -0.76
CA VAL A 35 5.36 -7.61 -1.37
C VAL A 35 4.76 -6.26 -1.03
N VAL A 36 4.19 -5.58 -2.01
CA VAL A 36 3.53 -4.29 -1.82
C VAL A 36 2.06 -4.39 -2.23
N PHE A 37 1.17 -4.23 -1.28
CA PHE A 37 -0.26 -4.05 -1.55
C PHE A 37 -0.55 -2.60 -1.86
N CYS A 38 -1.15 -2.33 -3.00
CA CYS A 38 -1.62 -0.98 -3.34
C CYS A 38 -3.05 -1.05 -3.93
N PRO A 39 -3.87 -0.02 -3.70
CA PRO A 39 -5.25 0.00 -4.17
C PRO A 39 -5.38 0.33 -5.65
N THR A 40 -4.36 0.91 -6.26
CA THR A 40 -4.29 1.24 -7.69
C THR A 40 -2.86 1.56 -8.11
N ILE A 41 -2.55 1.24 -9.36
CA ILE A 41 -1.28 1.58 -10.00
C ILE A 41 -1.43 2.77 -10.98
N THR A 42 -2.61 3.37 -11.10
CA THR A 42 -2.89 4.47 -12.04
C THR A 42 -2.84 5.85 -11.37
N SER A 43 -2.94 5.93 -10.04
CA SER A 43 -2.84 7.17 -9.31
C SER A 43 -1.39 7.66 -9.23
N PRO A 44 -1.08 8.93 -9.56
CA PRO A 44 0.25 9.50 -9.45
C PRO A 44 0.88 9.33 -8.07
N TYR A 45 0.08 9.41 -7.01
CA TYR A 45 0.53 9.18 -5.63
C TYR A 45 1.15 7.79 -5.45
N TYR A 46 0.43 6.73 -5.88
CA TYR A 46 0.93 5.36 -5.74
C TYR A 46 2.09 5.07 -6.68
N VAL A 47 2.10 5.66 -7.88
CA VAL A 47 3.23 5.54 -8.82
C VAL A 47 4.52 6.07 -8.20
N ILE A 48 4.49 7.27 -7.59
CA ILE A 48 5.65 7.88 -6.93
C ILE A 48 6.07 7.05 -5.71
N LEU A 49 5.11 6.58 -4.92
CA LEU A 49 5.37 5.74 -3.75
C LEU A 49 6.04 4.42 -4.15
N LEU A 50 5.49 3.71 -5.14
CA LEU A 50 6.04 2.46 -5.65
C LEU A 50 7.45 2.65 -6.22
N LYS A 51 7.67 3.72 -6.98
CA LYS A 51 9.01 4.06 -7.50
C LYS A 51 10.04 4.23 -6.39
N GLY A 52 9.66 4.89 -5.28
CA GLY A 52 10.53 5.03 -4.11
C GLY A 52 10.81 3.69 -3.42
N ILE A 53 9.80 2.84 -3.28
CA ILE A 53 9.94 1.50 -2.70
C ILE A 53 10.87 0.64 -3.57
N GLU A 54 10.64 0.60 -4.88
CA GLU A 54 11.46 -0.17 -5.83
C GLU A 54 12.92 0.28 -5.83
N ALA A 55 13.18 1.59 -5.79
CA ALA A 55 14.54 2.13 -5.77
C ALA A 55 15.33 1.61 -4.57
N VAL A 56 14.74 1.70 -3.35
CA VAL A 56 15.39 1.23 -2.11
C VAL A 56 15.49 -0.29 -2.06
N ALA A 57 14.47 -1.00 -2.54
CA ALA A 57 14.47 -2.45 -2.60
C ALA A 57 15.59 -2.97 -3.50
N ASN A 58 15.71 -2.43 -4.72
CA ASN A 58 16.75 -2.81 -5.68
C ASN A 58 18.16 -2.53 -5.15
N GLU A 59 18.39 -1.36 -4.53
CA GLU A 59 19.66 -1.02 -3.90
C GLU A 59 20.07 -2.07 -2.85
N ARG A 60 19.09 -2.64 -2.14
CA ARG A 60 19.30 -3.64 -1.09
C ARG A 60 19.22 -5.09 -1.59
N GLY A 61 19.07 -5.31 -2.89
CA GLY A 61 19.00 -6.62 -3.52
C GLY A 61 17.69 -7.37 -3.26
N TYR A 62 16.57 -6.63 -3.11
CA TYR A 62 15.22 -7.19 -3.02
C TYR A 62 14.46 -6.97 -4.33
N GLY A 63 13.75 -8.00 -4.80
CA GLY A 63 12.69 -7.85 -5.78
C GLY A 63 11.43 -7.28 -5.14
N VAL A 64 10.58 -6.62 -5.93
CA VAL A 64 9.29 -6.09 -5.48
C VAL A 64 8.17 -6.76 -6.23
N PHE A 65 7.22 -7.36 -5.50
CA PHE A 65 6.00 -7.92 -6.05
C PHE A 65 4.81 -7.03 -5.70
N ILE A 66 4.14 -6.48 -6.70
CA ILE A 66 3.04 -5.53 -6.52
C ILE A 66 1.69 -6.26 -6.60
N CYS A 67 0.91 -6.18 -5.52
CA CYS A 67 -0.46 -6.64 -5.43
C CYS A 67 -1.41 -5.46 -5.63
N ASN A 68 -1.86 -5.24 -6.86
CA ASN A 68 -2.87 -4.22 -7.16
C ASN A 68 -4.27 -4.73 -6.80
N THR A 69 -4.77 -4.34 -5.62
CA THR A 69 -6.06 -4.82 -5.10
C THR A 69 -7.27 -4.20 -5.77
N GLN A 70 -7.11 -3.09 -6.50
CA GLN A 70 -8.21 -2.34 -7.11
C GLN A 70 -9.33 -1.97 -6.12
N ARG A 71 -9.02 -1.92 -4.81
CA ARG A 71 -9.98 -1.77 -3.71
C ARG A 71 -11.04 -2.88 -3.67
N ASP A 72 -10.78 -4.02 -4.32
CA ASP A 72 -11.64 -5.19 -4.33
C ASP A 72 -11.18 -6.17 -3.24
N ALA A 73 -12.08 -6.46 -2.29
CA ALA A 73 -11.83 -7.38 -1.21
C ALA A 73 -11.46 -8.80 -1.69
N ARG A 74 -12.05 -9.26 -2.80
CA ARG A 74 -11.78 -10.58 -3.37
C ARG A 74 -10.37 -10.68 -3.95
N LEU A 75 -9.91 -9.60 -4.59
CA LEU A 75 -8.53 -9.53 -5.09
C LEU A 75 -7.53 -9.48 -3.92
N GLU A 76 -7.83 -8.72 -2.89
CA GLU A 76 -6.99 -8.67 -1.69
C GLU A 76 -6.88 -10.04 -1.03
N GLU A 77 -8.00 -10.74 -0.83
CA GLU A 77 -8.03 -12.10 -0.30
C GLU A 77 -7.19 -13.08 -1.15
N LYS A 78 -7.35 -13.00 -2.48
CA LYS A 78 -6.56 -13.83 -3.41
C LYS A 78 -5.06 -13.61 -3.22
N TYR A 79 -4.63 -12.36 -3.13
CA TYR A 79 -3.23 -12.02 -2.91
C TYR A 79 -2.73 -12.50 -1.54
N LEU A 80 -3.52 -12.31 -0.48
CA LEU A 80 -3.15 -12.79 0.87
C LEU A 80 -2.91 -14.31 0.89
N ARG A 81 -3.74 -15.09 0.19
CA ARG A 81 -3.53 -16.54 0.05
C ARG A 81 -2.24 -16.86 -0.72
N MET A 82 -1.96 -16.16 -1.81
CA MET A 82 -0.76 -16.38 -2.60
C MET A 82 0.53 -16.09 -1.82
N ILE A 83 0.53 -14.99 -1.05
CA ILE A 83 1.71 -14.53 -0.32
C ILE A 83 2.13 -15.52 0.76
N ARG A 84 1.19 -16.21 1.42
CA ARG A 84 1.50 -17.26 2.39
C ARG A 84 2.39 -18.35 1.77
N ALA A 85 2.15 -18.71 0.52
CA ALA A 85 2.97 -19.70 -0.20
C ALA A 85 4.32 -19.14 -0.68
N MET A 86 4.38 -17.84 -0.98
CA MET A 86 5.60 -17.18 -1.49
C MET A 86 6.62 -16.93 -0.39
N ALA A 87 6.20 -16.82 0.87
CA ALA A 87 7.03 -16.51 2.04
C ALA A 87 8.00 -15.34 1.80
N PRO A 88 7.49 -14.11 1.53
CA PRO A 88 8.33 -12.94 1.29
C PRO A 88 9.10 -12.53 2.57
N GLN A 89 10.14 -11.74 2.41
CA GLN A 89 10.94 -11.21 3.52
C GLN A 89 10.27 -10.00 4.19
N GLY A 90 9.27 -9.40 3.56
CA GLY A 90 8.51 -8.29 4.13
C GLY A 90 7.29 -7.94 3.30
N ILE A 91 6.36 -7.25 3.94
CA ILE A 91 5.11 -6.79 3.33
C ILE A 91 4.94 -5.31 3.61
N ILE A 92 4.58 -4.55 2.58
CA ILE A 92 4.19 -3.14 2.69
C ILE A 92 2.74 -3.01 2.22
N TYR A 93 1.86 -2.56 3.11
CA TYR A 93 0.53 -2.11 2.73
C TYR A 93 0.56 -0.61 2.45
N ALA A 94 0.48 -0.22 1.19
CA ALA A 94 0.43 1.19 0.79
C ALA A 94 -0.94 1.86 1.04
N CYS A 95 -1.86 1.13 1.65
CA CYS A 95 -3.20 1.59 2.07
C CYS A 95 -3.64 0.79 3.30
N ASN A 96 -4.84 1.09 3.82
CA ASN A 96 -5.43 0.23 4.86
C ASN A 96 -5.89 -1.10 4.26
N PRO A 97 -5.66 -2.23 4.95
CA PRO A 97 -6.28 -3.50 4.62
C PRO A 97 -7.81 -3.40 4.62
N HIS A 98 -8.47 -4.25 3.86
CA HIS A 98 -9.92 -4.36 3.97
C HIS A 98 -10.31 -4.80 5.40
N PRO A 99 -11.39 -4.25 6.00
CA PRO A 99 -11.78 -4.57 7.38
C PRO A 99 -11.89 -6.05 7.68
N ASP A 100 -12.39 -6.84 6.72
CA ASP A 100 -12.58 -8.29 6.87
C ASP A 100 -11.24 -9.06 6.97
N TYR A 101 -10.12 -8.44 6.59
CA TYR A 101 -8.81 -9.10 6.56
C TYR A 101 -7.82 -8.55 7.60
N ILE A 102 -8.23 -7.60 8.45
CA ILE A 102 -7.37 -7.02 9.48
C ILE A 102 -6.74 -8.11 10.35
N SER A 103 -7.56 -9.03 10.89
CA SER A 103 -7.05 -10.13 11.73
C SER A 103 -6.07 -11.04 11.02
N GLN A 104 -6.28 -11.28 9.72
CA GLN A 104 -5.37 -12.08 8.90
C GLN A 104 -4.05 -11.36 8.65
N VAL A 105 -4.08 -10.04 8.46
CA VAL A 105 -2.89 -9.20 8.31
C VAL A 105 -2.09 -9.15 9.63
N GLU A 106 -2.77 -9.04 10.77
CA GLU A 106 -2.15 -9.12 12.09
C GLU A 106 -1.47 -10.47 12.33
N GLU A 107 -2.13 -11.57 11.94
CA GLU A 107 -1.54 -12.91 12.04
C GLU A 107 -0.27 -13.02 11.19
N MET A 108 -0.30 -12.51 9.96
CA MET A 108 0.88 -12.51 9.07
C MET A 108 2.03 -11.65 9.64
N ALA A 109 1.71 -10.54 10.26
CA ALA A 109 2.71 -9.64 10.86
C ALA A 109 3.49 -10.28 12.02
N ARG A 110 2.98 -11.36 12.62
CA ARG A 110 3.71 -12.12 13.65
C ARG A 110 4.88 -12.91 13.10
N SER A 111 4.87 -13.24 11.83
CA SER A 111 5.88 -14.08 11.16
C SER A 111 6.63 -13.38 10.04
N ILE A 112 6.07 -12.32 9.48
CA ILE A 112 6.64 -11.57 8.36
C ILE A 112 6.66 -10.08 8.75
N PRO A 113 7.82 -9.39 8.69
CA PRO A 113 7.88 -7.95 8.88
C PRO A 113 6.87 -7.23 8.00
N LEU A 114 5.98 -6.43 8.60
CA LEU A 114 4.89 -5.78 7.91
C LEU A 114 4.78 -4.31 8.33
N VAL A 115 4.64 -3.43 7.34
CA VAL A 115 4.44 -1.99 7.53
C VAL A 115 3.20 -1.54 6.79
N ILE A 116 2.37 -0.71 7.44
CA ILE A 116 1.18 -0.11 6.83
C ILE A 116 1.39 1.39 6.66
N ILE A 117 1.18 1.91 5.45
CA ILE A 117 1.16 3.34 5.18
C ILE A 117 -0.27 3.85 5.34
N SER A 118 -0.46 4.89 6.13
CA SER A 118 -1.78 5.46 6.48
C SER A 118 -2.67 4.51 7.28
N ASN A 119 -2.14 3.91 8.34
CA ASN A 119 -2.88 3.02 9.23
C ASN A 119 -3.99 3.76 9.98
N LYS A 120 -5.23 3.62 9.52
CA LYS A 120 -6.41 4.24 10.10
C LYS A 120 -6.84 3.57 11.41
N GLU A 121 -6.86 2.26 11.42
CA GLU A 121 -7.46 1.45 12.49
C GLU A 121 -6.50 1.25 13.67
N LYS A 122 -5.28 1.83 13.61
CA LYS A 122 -4.23 1.64 14.62
C LYS A 122 -4.07 0.15 14.96
N ILE A 123 -3.83 -0.66 13.95
CA ILE A 123 -3.47 -2.06 14.15
C ILE A 123 -2.19 -2.06 15.01
N SER A 124 -2.35 -2.35 16.29
CA SER A 124 -1.31 -2.11 17.31
C SER A 124 -0.10 -3.03 17.20
N THR A 125 -0.27 -4.13 16.48
CA THR A 125 0.77 -5.17 16.29
C THR A 125 1.61 -4.96 15.03
N VAL A 126 1.37 -3.88 14.28
CA VAL A 126 1.99 -3.61 12.98
C VAL A 126 2.61 -2.21 12.97
N ASP A 127 3.84 -2.12 12.47
CA ASP A 127 4.48 -0.83 12.24
C ASP A 127 3.69 0.00 11.22
N ALA A 128 3.61 1.31 11.47
CA ALA A 128 2.83 2.20 10.62
C ALA A 128 3.56 3.50 10.30
N ILE A 129 3.44 3.91 9.04
CA ILE A 129 3.85 5.24 8.58
C ILE A 129 2.58 6.07 8.40
N ASN A 130 2.38 7.07 9.26
CA ASN A 130 1.20 7.91 9.24
C ASN A 130 1.55 9.36 8.95
N GLN A 131 0.69 10.01 8.17
CA GLN A 131 0.70 11.45 7.98
C GLN A 131 -0.32 12.08 8.92
N ASP A 132 0.06 13.13 9.65
CA ASP A 132 -0.90 13.91 10.41
C ASP A 132 -1.70 14.82 9.48
N ASN A 133 -2.84 14.31 9.03
CA ASN A 133 -3.72 15.07 8.12
C ASN A 133 -4.41 16.26 8.79
N THR A 134 -4.58 16.26 10.10
CA THR A 134 -5.08 17.43 10.83
C THR A 134 -4.08 18.55 10.75
N GLU A 135 -2.80 18.24 10.99
CA GLU A 135 -1.71 19.20 10.87
C GLU A 135 -1.53 19.71 9.42
N VAL A 136 -1.64 18.82 8.43
CA VAL A 136 -1.63 19.24 7.01
C VAL A 136 -2.73 20.26 6.72
N GLY A 137 -3.96 19.99 7.18
CA GLY A 137 -5.07 20.93 7.03
C GLY A 137 -4.79 22.26 7.72
N ARG A 138 -4.27 22.22 8.93
CA ARG A 138 -3.88 23.42 9.70
C ARG A 138 -2.84 24.25 8.96
N LEU A 139 -1.79 23.63 8.44
CA LEU A 139 -0.74 24.32 7.70
C LEU A 139 -1.26 25.00 6.42
N MET A 140 -2.16 24.31 5.68
CA MET A 140 -2.82 24.87 4.50
C MET A 140 -3.63 26.13 4.86
N ALA A 141 -4.44 26.06 5.93
CA ALA A 141 -5.24 27.18 6.39
C ALA A 141 -4.38 28.36 6.83
N ARG A 142 -3.32 28.09 7.62
CA ARG A 142 -2.40 29.11 8.08
C ARG A 142 -1.73 29.84 6.93
N HIS A 143 -1.27 29.11 5.93
CA HIS A 143 -0.68 29.72 4.75
C HIS A 143 -1.63 30.70 4.05
N LEU A 144 -2.90 30.35 3.88
CA LEU A 144 -3.90 31.24 3.30
C LEU A 144 -4.19 32.47 4.18
N LEU A 145 -4.29 32.27 5.50
CA LEU A 145 -4.49 33.36 6.47
C LEU A 145 -3.30 34.33 6.46
N ASP A 146 -2.09 33.83 6.42
CA ASP A 146 -0.85 34.64 6.37
C ASP A 146 -0.77 35.46 5.07
N LEU A 147 -1.31 34.94 3.96
CA LEU A 147 -1.46 35.67 2.69
C LEU A 147 -2.64 36.65 2.69
N GLY A 148 -3.40 36.75 3.77
CA GLY A 148 -4.50 37.71 3.91
C GLY A 148 -5.84 37.20 3.41
N HIS A 149 -5.96 35.96 2.98
CA HIS A 149 -7.24 35.38 2.57
C HIS A 149 -8.17 35.21 3.78
N ARG A 150 -9.45 35.57 3.62
CA ARG A 150 -10.45 35.44 4.67
C ARG A 150 -11.61 34.54 4.27
N ASP A 151 -12.06 34.63 3.02
CA ASP A 151 -13.10 33.78 2.43
C ASP A 151 -12.44 32.75 1.51
N VAL A 152 -12.66 31.46 1.81
CA VAL A 152 -11.98 30.35 1.11
C VAL A 152 -12.95 29.22 0.82
N ALA A 153 -12.64 28.44 -0.21
CA ALA A 153 -13.31 27.19 -0.51
C ALA A 153 -12.34 26.01 -0.37
N PHE A 154 -12.76 24.95 0.32
CA PHE A 154 -12.07 23.68 0.38
C PHE A 154 -12.77 22.67 -0.54
N ILE A 155 -12.15 22.38 -1.68
CA ILE A 155 -12.68 21.40 -2.65
C ILE A 155 -12.02 20.06 -2.36
N THR A 156 -12.83 18.99 -2.25
CA THR A 156 -12.34 17.66 -1.89
C THR A 156 -13.15 16.58 -2.61
N PRO A 157 -12.56 15.40 -2.89
CA PRO A 157 -13.32 14.20 -3.18
C PRO A 157 -14.30 13.86 -2.06
N PRO A 158 -15.19 12.85 -2.24
CA PRO A 158 -16.20 12.51 -1.24
C PRO A 158 -15.60 12.30 0.16
N LEU A 159 -16.26 12.83 1.19
CA LEU A 159 -15.89 12.68 2.59
C LEU A 159 -16.62 11.46 3.19
N THR A 160 -16.19 10.26 2.83
CA THR A 160 -16.79 9.02 3.35
C THR A 160 -16.10 8.55 4.62
N ARG A 161 -16.76 7.66 5.38
CA ARG A 161 -16.12 6.99 6.54
C ARG A 161 -14.85 6.22 6.15
N ARG A 162 -14.78 5.71 4.92
CA ARG A 162 -13.59 5.02 4.39
C ARG A 162 -12.40 5.96 4.18
N GLN A 163 -12.65 7.27 4.04
CA GLN A 163 -11.63 8.27 3.74
C GLN A 163 -11.40 9.25 4.89
N TRP A 164 -11.40 8.72 6.09
CA TRP A 164 -11.18 9.43 7.34
C TRP A 164 -9.96 10.39 7.34
N GLN A 165 -8.91 10.07 6.60
CA GLN A 165 -7.74 10.95 6.46
C GLN A 165 -8.08 12.28 5.78
N ARG A 166 -9.00 12.28 4.80
CA ARG A 166 -9.49 13.49 4.14
C ARG A 166 -10.31 14.34 5.10
N SER A 167 -11.20 13.71 5.87
CA SER A 167 -12.00 14.42 6.87
C SER A 167 -11.12 15.12 7.90
N LYS A 168 -10.08 14.46 8.42
CA LYS A 168 -9.12 15.08 9.34
C LYS A 168 -8.41 16.29 8.74
N ARG A 169 -8.09 16.25 7.45
CA ARG A 169 -7.48 17.40 6.77
C ARG A 169 -8.44 18.57 6.70
N VAL A 170 -9.71 18.31 6.35
CA VAL A 170 -10.76 19.34 6.36
C VAL A 170 -10.96 19.89 7.77
N ASP A 171 -11.05 19.03 8.79
CA ASP A 171 -11.23 19.44 10.18
C ASP A 171 -10.08 20.35 10.66
N GLY A 172 -8.83 19.98 10.33
CA GLY A 172 -7.67 20.80 10.67
C GLY A 172 -7.70 22.17 9.99
N PHE A 173 -8.14 22.20 8.74
CA PHE A 173 -8.27 23.42 7.95
C PHE A 173 -9.35 24.35 8.53
N VAL A 174 -10.55 23.85 8.78
CA VAL A 174 -11.68 24.61 9.32
C VAL A 174 -11.34 25.18 10.71
N ARG A 175 -10.82 24.34 11.61
CA ARG A 175 -10.46 24.74 12.97
C ARG A 175 -9.45 25.90 13.01
N GLU A 176 -8.55 25.99 12.06
CA GLU A 176 -7.58 27.07 12.03
C GLU A 176 -8.22 28.41 11.61
N PHE A 177 -9.19 28.40 10.69
CA PHE A 177 -10.01 29.56 10.37
C PHE A 177 -10.92 29.97 11.56
N GLU A 178 -11.50 29.01 12.26
CA GLU A 178 -12.29 29.27 13.48
C GLU A 178 -11.46 29.95 14.56
N LYS A 179 -10.21 29.49 14.80
CA LYS A 179 -9.27 30.11 15.74
C LYS A 179 -8.91 31.54 15.35
N ALA A 180 -8.91 31.86 14.07
CA ALA A 180 -8.68 33.21 13.56
C ALA A 180 -9.94 34.10 13.63
N GLY A 181 -11.04 33.64 14.24
CA GLY A 181 -12.30 34.36 14.33
C GLY A 181 -13.12 34.40 13.04
N LEU A 182 -12.82 33.53 12.10
CA LEU A 182 -13.42 33.46 10.76
C LEU A 182 -14.33 32.25 10.59
N SER A 183 -15.10 31.92 11.63
CA SER A 183 -16.14 30.88 11.55
C SER A 183 -17.16 31.22 10.47
N GLY A 184 -17.44 30.24 9.59
CA GLY A 184 -18.37 30.45 8.46
C GLY A 184 -17.75 31.00 7.19
N HIS A 185 -16.49 31.40 7.20
CA HIS A 185 -15.77 31.89 6.02
C HIS A 185 -15.10 30.76 5.17
N VAL A 186 -15.29 29.51 5.58
CA VAL A 186 -14.81 28.33 4.85
C VAL A 186 -15.99 27.62 4.22
N ILE A 187 -16.01 27.56 2.90
CA ILE A 187 -16.99 26.78 2.14
C ILE A 187 -16.39 25.42 1.79
N ILE A 188 -17.00 24.32 2.26
CA ILE A 188 -16.56 22.96 1.90
C ILE A 188 -17.40 22.47 0.72
N ARG A 189 -16.73 22.02 -0.33
CA ARG A 189 -17.35 21.38 -1.50
C ARG A 189 -16.74 19.99 -1.66
N ALA A 190 -17.47 18.99 -1.22
CA ALA A 190 -17.14 17.58 -1.43
C ALA A 190 -17.86 17.06 -2.68
N ALA A 191 -17.17 16.24 -3.48
CA ALA A 191 -17.81 15.54 -4.58
C ALA A 191 -18.84 14.53 -4.07
N ASP A 192 -19.82 14.17 -4.92
CA ASP A 192 -20.82 13.15 -4.60
C ASP A 192 -20.18 11.74 -4.62
N GLU A 193 -20.57 10.87 -3.68
CA GLU A 193 -20.09 9.48 -3.63
C GLU A 193 -20.42 8.69 -4.90
N SER A 194 -21.45 9.07 -5.63
CA SER A 194 -21.84 8.42 -6.89
C SER A 194 -20.81 8.64 -7.99
N VAL A 195 -20.06 9.73 -7.93
CA VAL A 195 -18.97 10.03 -8.88
C VAL A 195 -17.80 9.09 -8.62
N ASP A 196 -17.44 8.87 -7.36
CA ASP A 196 -16.34 8.00 -6.92
C ASP A 196 -16.59 6.51 -7.33
N ARG A 197 -17.86 6.07 -7.28
CA ARG A 197 -18.23 4.69 -7.67
C ARG A 197 -18.25 4.45 -9.18
N ARG A 198 -18.60 5.46 -9.98
CA ARG A 198 -18.73 5.36 -11.44
C ARG A 198 -17.39 5.48 -12.16
N ASN A 199 -16.42 6.08 -11.54
CA ASN A 199 -15.11 6.29 -12.15
C ASN A 199 -14.00 5.94 -11.18
N PRO A 200 -13.54 4.67 -11.13
CA PRO A 200 -12.41 4.27 -10.29
C PRO A 200 -11.11 5.01 -10.62
N LYS A 201 -11.08 5.82 -11.69
CA LYS A 201 -9.96 6.69 -12.06
C LYS A 201 -9.96 8.03 -11.32
N THR A 202 -11.06 8.43 -10.66
CA THR A 202 -11.17 9.74 -9.99
C THR A 202 -10.43 9.85 -8.66
N ASP A 203 -9.79 8.80 -8.19
CA ASP A 203 -8.82 8.90 -7.09
C ASP A 203 -7.48 9.50 -7.52
N SER A 204 -7.34 9.89 -8.78
CA SER A 204 -6.12 10.45 -9.37
C SER A 204 -6.20 11.97 -9.59
N GLU A 205 -7.29 12.63 -9.18
CA GLU A 205 -7.42 14.10 -9.24
C GLU A 205 -7.28 14.76 -7.85
#